data_51f2a8a1f1a5ece621994de8438f0142
#
_entry.id   51f2a8a1f1a5ece621994de8438f0142
#
_cell.length_a   1.000
_cell.length_b   1.000
_cell.length_c   1.000
_cell.angle_alpha   90.00
_cell.angle_beta   90.00
_cell.angle_gamma   90.00
#
_symmetry.space_group_name_H-M   'P 1'
#
loop_
_entity.id
_entity.type
_entity.pdbx_description
1 polymer ?
#
loop_
_entity_poly.entity_id
_entity_poly.type
_entity_poly.pdbx_seq_one_letter_code
_entity_poly.pdbx_strand_id
1 'polypeptide(L)'
;MKYDVIIIGAGPGGIFSAYELVQQNPDLKIAVFESGHPLEKRHCPIDGDKIKSCINCKSCSIMSGFGGAGAFSDGKYNITNAFGGTLYEYIGKSQAIDLMKYVDDINMKFGGEGTKLYSTAGTSFKKICMQNKLNLLDASVRHLGTDINFIVLENLYAELKDKVTFYFDTPVKTVETVGDGYRICCENASYDCDKCIISVGRSGSKWMEQICKDLDINTKSNRVDIGVRVELPAVIFSHLTDELYESKIVYRTEKFEDSVRTFCMNPHGIVVNENTNGIVTVNGHSYEGADKQTE
;
A
#
# COMPACT_ATOMS: atom_id res chain seq x y z
N MET A 1 -23.06 -20.36 3.57
CA MET A 1 -23.21 -19.70 2.24
C MET A 1 -21.95 -20.01 1.45
N LYS A 2 -22.07 -20.32 0.15
CA LYS A 2 -20.92 -20.67 -0.68
C LYS A 2 -20.64 -19.56 -1.71
N TYR A 3 -19.37 -19.21 -1.89
CA TYR A 3 -18.84 -18.28 -2.88
C TYR A 3 -17.89 -19.01 -3.83
N ASP A 4 -17.71 -18.48 -5.04
CA ASP A 4 -16.67 -18.98 -5.93
C ASP A 4 -15.29 -18.51 -5.45
N VAL A 5 -15.20 -17.24 -5.05
CA VAL A 5 -13.97 -16.64 -4.51
C VAL A 5 -14.25 -15.87 -3.23
N ILE A 6 -13.43 -16.10 -2.21
CA ILE A 6 -13.37 -15.24 -1.03
C ILE A 6 -12.02 -14.54 -0.99
N ILE A 7 -12.06 -13.22 -0.77
CA ILE A 7 -10.88 -12.37 -0.59
C ILE A 7 -10.85 -11.92 0.86
N ILE A 8 -9.71 -12.08 1.53
CA ILE A 8 -9.49 -11.65 2.91
C ILE A 8 -8.58 -10.44 2.91
N GLY A 9 -9.13 -9.29 3.32
CA GLY A 9 -8.51 -7.97 3.32
C GLY A 9 -8.98 -7.10 2.17
N ALA A 10 -9.50 -5.92 2.48
CA ALA A 10 -9.94 -4.88 1.54
C ALA A 10 -8.91 -3.75 1.38
N GLY A 11 -7.62 -4.06 1.51
CA GLY A 11 -6.53 -3.19 1.07
C GLY A 11 -6.36 -3.19 -0.45
N PRO A 12 -5.37 -2.46 -1.00
CA PRO A 12 -5.17 -2.39 -2.46
C PRO A 12 -5.14 -3.76 -3.15
N GLY A 13 -4.42 -4.74 -2.59
CA GLY A 13 -4.35 -6.09 -3.17
C GLY A 13 -5.72 -6.76 -3.28
N GLY A 14 -6.56 -6.65 -2.25
CA GLY A 14 -7.93 -7.23 -2.27
C GLY A 14 -8.87 -6.47 -3.19
N ILE A 15 -8.82 -5.13 -3.22
CA ILE A 15 -9.65 -4.29 -4.08
C ILE A 15 -9.35 -4.58 -5.55
N PHE A 16 -8.07 -4.55 -5.96
CA PHE A 16 -7.69 -4.83 -7.35
C PHE A 16 -7.96 -6.29 -7.74
N SER A 17 -7.81 -7.26 -6.80
CA SER A 17 -8.22 -8.65 -7.06
C SER A 17 -9.73 -8.76 -7.32
N ALA A 18 -10.56 -8.09 -6.50
CA ALA A 18 -12.00 -8.07 -6.70
C ALA A 18 -12.38 -7.40 -8.03
N TYR A 19 -11.73 -6.27 -8.35
CA TYR A 19 -11.94 -5.55 -9.60
C TYR A 19 -11.65 -6.44 -10.82
N GLU A 20 -10.47 -7.07 -10.86
CA GLU A 20 -10.09 -7.95 -11.96
C GLU A 20 -11.02 -9.14 -12.13
N LEU A 21 -11.38 -9.81 -11.04
CA LEU A 21 -12.29 -10.94 -11.08
C LEU A 21 -13.65 -10.53 -11.67
N VAL A 22 -14.20 -9.39 -11.26
CA VAL A 22 -15.47 -8.86 -11.78
C VAL A 22 -15.36 -8.48 -13.25
N GLN A 23 -14.22 -7.88 -13.69
CA GLN A 23 -14.03 -7.53 -15.10
C GLN A 23 -13.89 -8.76 -15.99
N GLN A 24 -13.22 -9.79 -15.52
CA GLN A 24 -12.97 -11.00 -16.32
C GLN A 24 -14.16 -11.97 -16.32
N ASN A 25 -14.88 -12.07 -15.21
CA ASN A 25 -16.06 -12.94 -15.11
C ASN A 25 -17.09 -12.34 -14.13
N PRO A 26 -18.06 -11.57 -14.63
CA PRO A 26 -19.05 -10.90 -13.80
C PRO A 26 -20.05 -11.85 -13.11
N ASP A 27 -20.11 -13.12 -13.50
CA ASP A 27 -21.02 -14.11 -12.91
C ASP A 27 -20.45 -14.74 -11.63
N LEU A 28 -19.18 -14.49 -11.30
CA LEU A 28 -18.56 -15.01 -10.08
C LEU A 28 -19.22 -14.43 -8.83
N LYS A 29 -19.55 -15.30 -7.91
CA LYS A 29 -19.97 -14.93 -6.55
C LYS A 29 -18.74 -14.65 -5.70
N ILE A 30 -18.43 -13.36 -5.52
CA ILE A 30 -17.25 -12.91 -4.80
C ILE A 30 -17.64 -12.31 -3.46
N ALA A 31 -16.90 -12.65 -2.39
CA ALA A 31 -17.00 -11.96 -1.12
C ALA A 31 -15.64 -11.41 -0.70
N VAL A 32 -15.66 -10.23 -0.07
CA VAL A 32 -14.48 -9.61 0.55
C VAL A 32 -14.71 -9.46 2.04
N PHE A 33 -13.82 -10.03 2.85
CA PHE A 33 -13.83 -9.91 4.31
C PHE A 33 -12.78 -8.90 4.75
N GLU A 34 -13.21 -7.91 5.50
CA GLU A 34 -12.34 -6.85 6.04
C GLU A 34 -12.56 -6.71 7.55
N SER A 35 -11.46 -6.67 8.29
CA SER A 35 -11.49 -6.54 9.75
C SER A 35 -11.84 -5.15 10.24
N GLY A 36 -11.66 -4.15 9.41
CA GLY A 36 -11.96 -2.75 9.68
C GLY A 36 -13.22 -2.25 9.01
N HIS A 37 -13.42 -0.93 9.09
CA HIS A 37 -14.63 -0.25 8.68
C HIS A 37 -14.72 -0.02 7.17
N PRO A 38 -15.94 0.14 6.61
CA PRO A 38 -16.12 0.70 5.28
C PRO A 38 -15.56 2.13 5.21
N LEU A 39 -15.26 2.61 4.00
CA LEU A 39 -14.48 3.83 3.80
C LEU A 39 -15.08 5.06 4.50
N GLU A 40 -16.39 5.24 4.41
CA GLU A 40 -17.14 6.35 5.00
C GLU A 40 -17.14 6.37 6.55
N LYS A 41 -16.85 5.22 7.19
CA LYS A 41 -16.77 5.10 8.65
C LYS A 41 -15.33 5.11 9.17
N ARG A 42 -14.36 5.23 8.30
CA ARG A 42 -12.95 5.27 8.69
C ARG A 42 -12.60 6.66 9.19
N HIS A 43 -12.67 6.85 10.50
CA HIS A 43 -12.31 8.09 11.17
C HIS A 43 -11.45 7.81 12.40
N CYS A 44 -10.31 8.49 12.50
CA CYS A 44 -9.48 8.44 13.70
C CYS A 44 -10.08 9.35 14.76
N PRO A 45 -10.28 8.89 16.01
CA PRO A 45 -10.85 9.72 17.07
C PRO A 45 -9.91 10.81 17.58
N ILE A 46 -8.64 10.81 17.19
CA ILE A 46 -7.69 11.88 17.55
C ILE A 46 -8.14 13.16 16.86
N ASP A 47 -8.53 14.17 17.65
CA ASP A 47 -8.98 15.47 17.19
C ASP A 47 -8.01 16.62 17.55
N GLY A 48 -6.94 16.30 18.29
CA GLY A 48 -5.93 17.29 18.75
C GLY A 48 -6.39 18.15 19.94
N ASP A 49 -7.65 18.11 20.31
CA ASP A 49 -8.25 18.87 21.41
C ASP A 49 -8.64 17.96 22.59
N LYS A 50 -9.67 17.13 22.43
CA LYS A 50 -10.15 16.20 23.47
C LYS A 50 -9.33 14.92 23.51
N ILE A 51 -9.02 14.38 22.35
CA ILE A 51 -8.22 13.17 22.20
C ILE A 51 -6.92 13.52 21.48
N LYS A 52 -5.85 13.70 22.27
CA LYS A 52 -4.53 14.16 21.79
C LYS A 52 -3.57 13.03 21.41
N SER A 53 -3.86 11.79 21.81
CA SER A 53 -2.98 10.64 21.58
C SER A 53 -3.79 9.41 21.21
N CYS A 54 -3.11 8.40 20.64
CA CYS A 54 -3.73 7.16 20.23
C CYS A 54 -4.37 6.41 21.40
N ILE A 55 -5.66 6.08 21.27
CA ILE A 55 -6.45 5.34 22.27
C ILE A 55 -6.44 3.81 22.03
N ASN A 56 -5.64 3.32 21.11
CA ASN A 56 -5.51 1.91 20.74
C ASN A 56 -6.87 1.25 20.42
N CYS A 57 -7.58 1.80 19.45
CA CYS A 57 -8.86 1.26 18.98
C CYS A 57 -8.74 -0.22 18.64
N LYS A 58 -9.80 -1.01 18.89
CA LYS A 58 -9.87 -2.45 18.57
C LYS A 58 -9.59 -2.71 17.07
N SER A 59 -10.09 -1.85 16.20
CA SER A 59 -9.73 -1.75 14.80
C SER A 59 -9.27 -0.33 14.51
N CYS A 60 -8.03 -0.16 14.06
CA CYS A 60 -7.47 1.16 13.77
C CYS A 60 -8.01 1.67 12.45
N SER A 61 -8.82 2.73 12.47
CA SER A 61 -9.40 3.32 11.26
C SER A 61 -8.37 3.86 10.26
N ILE A 62 -7.14 4.15 10.69
CA ILE A 62 -6.06 4.56 9.78
C ILE A 62 -5.43 3.35 9.08
N MET A 63 -5.24 2.25 9.80
CA MET A 63 -4.48 1.09 9.29
C MET A 63 -5.37 0.02 8.66
N SER A 64 -6.64 -0.10 9.06
CA SER A 64 -7.57 -1.16 8.66
C SER A 64 -8.86 -0.59 8.12
N GLY A 65 -9.53 -1.33 7.24
CA GLY A 65 -10.75 -0.95 6.55
C GLY A 65 -10.55 -0.88 5.03
N PHE A 66 -11.60 -0.49 4.30
CA PHE A 66 -11.52 -0.38 2.85
C PHE A 66 -10.41 0.58 2.40
N GLY A 67 -9.56 0.15 1.48
CA GLY A 67 -8.35 0.86 1.07
C GLY A 67 -7.11 0.54 1.91
N GLY A 68 -7.27 -0.20 3.03
CA GLY A 68 -6.17 -0.55 3.93
C GLY A 68 -5.43 0.67 4.49
N ALA A 69 -4.17 0.53 4.87
CA ALA A 69 -3.33 1.63 5.32
C ALA A 69 -3.08 2.68 4.21
N GLY A 70 -3.26 2.30 2.94
CA GLY A 70 -3.09 3.19 1.79
C GLY A 70 -4.13 4.28 1.67
N ALA A 71 -5.33 4.11 2.26
CA ALA A 71 -6.43 5.07 2.11
C ALA A 71 -6.11 6.48 2.67
N PHE A 72 -5.24 6.56 3.66
CA PHE A 72 -4.80 7.82 4.27
C PHE A 72 -3.33 8.13 4.03
N SER A 73 -2.71 7.45 3.05
CA SER A 73 -1.37 7.78 2.59
C SER A 73 -1.40 8.90 1.55
N ASP A 74 -0.24 9.39 1.17
CA ASP A 74 -0.08 10.39 0.14
C ASP A 74 -0.31 9.87 -1.30
N GLY A 75 -0.78 8.66 -1.47
CA GLY A 75 -1.17 8.11 -2.77
C GLY A 75 -0.02 8.03 -3.78
N LYS A 76 1.16 7.61 -3.34
CA LYS A 76 2.29 7.37 -4.23
C LYS A 76 2.25 5.99 -4.86
N TYR A 77 2.28 5.94 -6.18
CA TYR A 77 2.36 4.73 -6.98
C TYR A 77 3.67 4.70 -7.75
N ASN A 78 4.53 3.74 -7.41
CA ASN A 78 5.85 3.59 -8.01
C ASN A 78 5.80 2.61 -9.18
N ILE A 79 6.13 3.08 -10.38
CA ILE A 79 6.18 2.28 -11.61
C ILE A 79 7.65 1.95 -11.90
N THR A 80 8.16 0.95 -11.24
CA THR A 80 9.56 0.54 -11.35
C THR A 80 9.82 -0.82 -10.68
N ASN A 81 10.78 -1.57 -11.20
CA ASN A 81 11.30 -2.77 -10.56
C ASN A 81 12.46 -2.50 -9.57
N ALA A 82 12.85 -1.22 -9.40
CA ALA A 82 14.08 -0.86 -8.67
C ALA A 82 13.84 -0.38 -7.23
N PHE A 83 12.59 -0.05 -6.86
CA PHE A 83 12.29 0.53 -5.54
C PHE A 83 12.00 -0.50 -4.45
N GLY A 84 12.03 -1.76 -4.76
CA GLY A 84 11.72 -2.90 -3.89
C GLY A 84 10.62 -3.77 -4.48
N GLY A 85 10.31 -4.85 -3.76
CA GLY A 85 9.42 -5.88 -4.28
C GLY A 85 10.14 -6.83 -5.24
N THR A 86 9.54 -7.99 -5.45
CA THR A 86 10.14 -9.10 -6.21
C THR A 86 9.19 -9.62 -7.28
N LEU A 87 8.13 -8.88 -7.63
CA LEU A 87 7.14 -9.29 -8.62
C LEU A 87 7.79 -9.72 -9.94
N TYR A 88 8.83 -8.99 -10.37
CA TYR A 88 9.55 -9.27 -11.60
C TYR A 88 10.29 -10.63 -11.60
N GLU A 89 10.56 -11.21 -10.44
CA GLU A 89 11.15 -12.55 -10.32
C GLU A 89 10.15 -13.64 -10.71
N TYR A 90 8.85 -13.37 -10.60
CA TYR A 90 7.77 -14.30 -10.92
C TYR A 90 7.24 -14.14 -12.34
N ILE A 91 7.08 -12.92 -12.81
CA ILE A 91 6.44 -12.63 -14.11
C ILE A 91 7.36 -11.96 -15.14
N GLY A 92 8.62 -11.69 -14.79
CA GLY A 92 9.56 -10.97 -15.64
C GLY A 92 9.44 -9.44 -15.55
N LYS A 93 10.55 -8.74 -15.87
CA LYS A 93 10.66 -7.28 -15.66
C LYS A 93 9.69 -6.47 -16.50
N SER A 94 9.49 -6.83 -17.77
CA SER A 94 8.58 -6.11 -18.67
C SER A 94 7.15 -6.25 -18.19
N GLN A 95 6.70 -7.48 -17.98
CA GLN A 95 5.33 -7.74 -17.52
C GLN A 95 5.02 -7.09 -16.18
N ALA A 96 5.99 -7.04 -15.25
CA ALA A 96 5.83 -6.35 -13.97
C ALA A 96 5.60 -4.84 -14.18
N ILE A 97 6.36 -4.19 -15.06
CA ILE A 97 6.15 -2.77 -15.39
C ILE A 97 4.81 -2.55 -16.09
N ASP A 98 4.43 -3.42 -17.02
CA ASP A 98 3.16 -3.30 -17.74
C ASP A 98 1.97 -3.45 -16.80
N LEU A 99 2.05 -4.36 -15.81
CA LEU A 99 1.05 -4.50 -14.75
C LEU A 99 0.97 -3.25 -13.85
N MET A 100 2.12 -2.66 -13.49
CA MET A 100 2.13 -1.42 -12.70
C MET A 100 1.50 -0.25 -13.47
N LYS A 101 1.74 -0.14 -14.77
CA LYS A 101 1.07 0.86 -15.63
C LYS A 101 -0.42 0.61 -15.72
N TYR A 102 -0.84 -0.64 -15.86
CA TYR A 102 -2.24 -1.00 -15.88
C TYR A 102 -2.96 -0.59 -14.58
N VAL A 103 -2.32 -0.78 -13.43
CA VAL A 103 -2.84 -0.28 -12.14
C VAL A 103 -2.94 1.25 -12.14
N ASP A 104 -1.94 1.96 -12.70
CA ASP A 104 -1.97 3.42 -12.84
C ASP A 104 -3.14 3.86 -13.73
N ASP A 105 -3.38 3.19 -14.86
CA ASP A 105 -4.51 3.46 -15.76
C ASP A 105 -5.86 3.28 -15.06
N ILE A 106 -5.99 2.26 -14.20
CA ILE A 106 -7.19 2.08 -13.36
C ILE A 106 -7.36 3.27 -12.40
N ASN A 107 -6.29 3.70 -11.72
CA ASN A 107 -6.34 4.86 -10.84
C ASN A 107 -6.76 6.13 -11.61
N MET A 108 -6.24 6.33 -12.83
CA MET A 108 -6.64 7.46 -13.68
C MET A 108 -8.13 7.39 -14.01
N LYS A 109 -8.63 6.22 -14.45
CA LYS A 109 -10.04 5.97 -14.77
C LYS A 109 -10.98 6.30 -13.60
N PHE A 110 -10.54 6.03 -12.37
CA PHE A 110 -11.37 6.21 -11.18
C PHE A 110 -11.16 7.53 -10.43
N GLY A 111 -10.52 8.51 -11.04
CA GLY A 111 -10.45 9.88 -10.51
C GLY A 111 -9.06 10.48 -10.40
N GLY A 112 -8.02 9.73 -10.78
CA GLY A 112 -6.64 10.21 -10.79
C GLY A 112 -6.27 11.05 -12.00
N GLU A 113 -7.19 11.23 -12.97
CA GLU A 113 -6.92 11.98 -14.21
C GLU A 113 -6.44 13.40 -13.94
N GLY A 114 -5.42 13.84 -14.68
CA GLY A 114 -4.81 15.17 -14.53
C GLY A 114 -3.68 15.22 -13.49
N THR A 115 -3.44 14.19 -12.69
CA THR A 115 -2.30 14.18 -11.77
C THR A 115 -0.98 13.96 -12.50
N LYS A 116 0.08 14.59 -11.98
CA LYS A 116 1.41 14.54 -12.58
C LYS A 116 2.06 13.16 -12.42
N LEU A 117 2.61 12.63 -13.50
CA LEU A 117 3.53 11.50 -13.47
C LEU A 117 4.96 12.03 -13.50
N TYR A 118 5.68 11.87 -12.42
CA TYR A 118 7.11 12.19 -12.33
C TYR A 118 7.93 11.06 -12.94
N SER A 119 9.07 11.38 -13.53
CA SER A 119 9.91 10.37 -14.18
C SER A 119 11.39 10.75 -14.12
N THR A 120 12.24 9.77 -13.93
CA THR A 120 13.70 9.91 -14.07
C THR A 120 14.17 9.86 -15.52
N ALA A 121 13.27 9.63 -16.48
CA ALA A 121 13.61 9.61 -17.88
C ALA A 121 14.01 11.02 -18.36
N GLY A 122 15.21 11.13 -18.94
CA GLY A 122 15.71 12.41 -19.48
C GLY A 122 16.24 13.40 -18.45
N THR A 123 16.19 13.10 -17.14
CA THR A 123 16.73 13.99 -16.12
C THR A 123 18.25 14.11 -16.18
N SER A 124 18.75 15.32 -15.93
CA SER A 124 20.19 15.58 -15.79
C SER A 124 20.80 14.98 -14.51
N PHE A 125 19.98 14.72 -13.50
CA PHE A 125 20.43 14.16 -12.20
C PHE A 125 21.12 12.82 -12.34
N LYS A 126 20.77 12.01 -13.34
CA LYS A 126 21.48 10.75 -13.59
C LYS A 126 22.97 10.95 -13.83
N LYS A 127 23.32 11.94 -14.67
CA LYS A 127 24.71 12.31 -14.94
C LYS A 127 25.39 12.89 -13.71
N ILE A 128 24.70 13.77 -12.98
CA ILE A 128 25.22 14.37 -11.74
C ILE A 128 25.52 13.31 -10.70
N CYS A 129 24.61 12.37 -10.48
CA CYS A 129 24.81 11.24 -9.59
C CYS A 129 26.05 10.42 -9.98
N MET A 130 26.16 10.02 -11.25
CA MET A 130 27.31 9.25 -11.74
C MET A 130 28.66 9.97 -11.52
N GLN A 131 28.70 11.29 -11.74
CA GLN A 131 29.90 12.11 -11.52
C GLN A 131 30.33 12.13 -10.03
N ASN A 132 29.40 11.90 -9.12
CA ASN A 132 29.62 11.89 -7.68
C ASN A 132 29.61 10.47 -7.06
N LYS A 133 29.87 9.41 -7.84
CA LYS A 133 29.87 8.01 -7.39
C LYS A 133 28.52 7.57 -6.79
N LEU A 134 27.44 8.22 -7.21
CA LEU A 134 26.07 7.88 -6.83
C LEU A 134 25.35 7.24 -8.01
N ASN A 135 24.28 6.49 -7.73
CA ASN A 135 23.42 5.91 -8.76
C ASN A 135 21.97 6.29 -8.53
N LEU A 136 21.37 7.02 -9.47
CA LEU A 136 19.94 7.30 -9.48
C LEU A 136 19.20 6.12 -10.11
N LEU A 137 18.28 5.53 -9.37
CA LEU A 137 17.45 4.43 -9.86
C LEU A 137 16.36 4.95 -10.80
N ASP A 138 16.14 4.21 -11.89
CA ASP A 138 15.10 4.56 -12.86
C ASP A 138 13.70 4.26 -12.32
N ALA A 139 12.81 5.24 -12.40
CA ALA A 139 11.43 5.11 -11.98
C ALA A 139 10.51 6.13 -12.65
N SER A 140 9.23 5.79 -12.69
CA SER A 140 8.15 6.76 -12.77
C SER A 140 7.33 6.70 -11.50
N VAL A 141 6.87 7.84 -11.01
CA VAL A 141 6.12 7.97 -9.76
C VAL A 141 4.87 8.79 -10.01
N ARG A 142 3.70 8.18 -9.78
CA ARG A 142 2.43 8.89 -9.72
C ARG A 142 2.20 9.34 -8.29
N HIS A 143 1.94 10.63 -8.11
CA HIS A 143 1.52 11.17 -6.83
C HIS A 143 0.09 11.68 -6.95
N LEU A 144 -0.83 11.03 -6.26
CA LEU A 144 -2.24 11.42 -6.24
C LEU A 144 -2.54 12.44 -5.13
N GLY A 145 -1.75 12.46 -4.07
CA GLY A 145 -2.14 13.09 -2.82
C GLY A 145 -3.21 12.29 -2.07
N THR A 146 -3.42 12.64 -0.81
CA THR A 146 -4.40 11.93 0.04
C THR A 146 -5.82 12.10 -0.48
N ASP A 147 -6.16 13.30 -0.94
CA ASP A 147 -7.54 13.64 -1.35
C ASP A 147 -7.95 12.91 -2.63
N ILE A 148 -7.12 12.94 -3.66
CA ILE A 148 -7.42 12.25 -4.94
C ILE A 148 -7.37 10.73 -4.73
N ASN A 149 -6.43 10.24 -3.94
CA ASN A 149 -6.37 8.81 -3.59
C ASN A 149 -7.66 8.34 -2.91
N PHE A 150 -8.24 9.17 -2.04
CA PHE A 150 -9.53 8.88 -1.40
C PHE A 150 -10.67 8.82 -2.43
N ILE A 151 -10.74 9.77 -3.37
CA ILE A 151 -11.73 9.79 -4.47
C ILE A 151 -11.62 8.51 -5.33
N VAL A 152 -10.39 8.10 -5.67
CA VAL A 152 -10.17 6.85 -6.43
C VAL A 152 -10.72 5.65 -5.67
N LEU A 153 -10.50 5.57 -4.36
CA LEU A 153 -11.04 4.47 -3.54
C LEU A 153 -12.56 4.50 -3.43
N GLU A 154 -13.19 5.68 -3.28
CA GLU A 154 -14.65 5.82 -3.29
C GLU A 154 -15.26 5.34 -4.61
N ASN A 155 -14.68 5.74 -5.73
CA ASN A 155 -15.15 5.35 -7.05
C ASN A 155 -14.95 3.85 -7.32
N LEU A 156 -13.83 3.26 -6.88
CA LEU A 156 -13.61 1.81 -6.94
C LEU A 156 -14.62 1.06 -6.06
N TYR A 157 -14.92 1.57 -4.87
CA TYR A 157 -15.96 0.98 -4.02
C TYR A 157 -17.34 1.05 -4.68
N ALA A 158 -17.70 2.20 -5.25
CA ALA A 158 -18.96 2.37 -5.95
C ALA A 158 -19.10 1.42 -7.15
N GLU A 159 -18.01 1.13 -7.87
CA GLU A 159 -17.99 0.16 -8.97
C GLU A 159 -18.20 -1.29 -8.50
N LEU A 160 -17.69 -1.62 -7.30
CA LEU A 160 -17.66 -2.99 -6.80
C LEU A 160 -18.83 -3.37 -5.89
N LYS A 161 -19.42 -2.43 -5.16
CA LYS A 161 -20.38 -2.69 -4.08
C LYS A 161 -21.62 -3.49 -4.47
N ASP A 162 -22.06 -3.37 -5.73
CA ASP A 162 -23.23 -4.07 -6.25
C ASP A 162 -22.87 -5.42 -6.91
N LYS A 163 -21.57 -5.70 -7.10
CA LYS A 163 -21.05 -6.90 -7.77
C LYS A 163 -20.35 -7.85 -6.81
N VAL A 164 -19.93 -7.35 -5.66
CA VAL A 164 -19.15 -8.08 -4.66
C VAL A 164 -19.81 -7.91 -3.30
N THR A 165 -19.92 -9.00 -2.54
CA THR A 165 -20.41 -8.94 -1.16
C THR A 165 -19.29 -8.52 -0.22
N PHE A 166 -19.39 -7.34 0.39
CA PHE A 166 -18.42 -6.87 1.38
C PHE A 166 -18.90 -7.17 2.81
N TYR A 167 -18.05 -7.81 3.60
CA TYR A 167 -18.21 -8.03 5.04
C TYR A 167 -17.19 -7.18 5.78
N PHE A 168 -17.59 -5.98 6.20
CA PHE A 168 -16.79 -5.10 7.04
C PHE A 168 -16.94 -5.46 8.52
N ASP A 169 -15.99 -5.00 9.34
CA ASP A 169 -15.94 -5.30 10.78
C ASP A 169 -16.01 -6.80 11.07
N THR A 170 -15.52 -7.61 10.11
CA THR A 170 -15.64 -9.06 10.14
C THR A 170 -14.27 -9.72 10.03
N PRO A 171 -13.50 -9.75 11.12
CA PRO A 171 -12.19 -10.39 11.14
C PRO A 171 -12.31 -11.90 10.94
N VAL A 172 -11.54 -12.42 9.99
CA VAL A 172 -11.41 -13.86 9.77
C VAL A 172 -10.51 -14.44 10.88
N LYS A 173 -10.92 -15.55 11.46
CA LYS A 173 -10.17 -16.27 12.51
C LYS A 173 -9.27 -17.34 11.91
N THR A 174 -9.86 -18.27 11.15
CA THR A 174 -9.14 -19.39 10.51
C THR A 174 -9.56 -19.58 9.07
N VAL A 175 -8.69 -20.22 8.31
CA VAL A 175 -8.93 -20.71 6.95
C VAL A 175 -8.63 -22.20 6.99
N GLU A 176 -9.59 -23.02 6.60
CA GLU A 176 -9.50 -24.47 6.64
C GLU A 176 -9.68 -25.03 5.21
N THR A 177 -8.96 -26.09 4.89
CA THR A 177 -9.18 -26.82 3.63
C THR A 177 -10.39 -27.72 3.78
N VAL A 178 -11.35 -27.66 2.86
CA VAL A 178 -12.57 -28.49 2.85
C VAL A 178 -12.81 -29.02 1.42
N GLY A 179 -12.54 -30.29 1.21
CA GLY A 179 -12.56 -30.88 -0.13
C GLY A 179 -11.54 -30.18 -1.05
N ASP A 180 -11.98 -29.70 -2.20
CA ASP A 180 -11.13 -28.97 -3.16
C ASP A 180 -11.16 -27.44 -2.95
N GLY A 181 -11.83 -26.97 -1.88
CA GLY A 181 -11.98 -25.56 -1.56
C GLY A 181 -11.58 -25.21 -0.14
N TYR A 182 -12.09 -24.09 0.33
CA TYR A 182 -11.75 -23.54 1.64
C TYR A 182 -12.98 -23.15 2.44
N ARG A 183 -12.85 -23.24 3.77
CA ARG A 183 -13.80 -22.70 4.74
C ARG A 183 -13.16 -21.54 5.47
N ILE A 184 -13.83 -20.40 5.42
CA ILE A 184 -13.42 -19.16 6.07
C ILE A 184 -14.26 -19.01 7.35
N CYS A 185 -13.61 -19.09 8.52
CA CYS A 185 -14.26 -19.03 9.81
C CYS A 185 -14.11 -17.63 10.42
N CYS A 186 -15.24 -17.00 10.70
CA CYS A 186 -15.35 -15.77 11.47
C CYS A 186 -15.84 -16.09 12.91
N GLU A 187 -16.09 -15.06 13.71
CA GLU A 187 -16.51 -15.27 15.10
C GLU A 187 -17.85 -15.99 15.21
N ASN A 188 -18.86 -15.62 14.38
CA ASN A 188 -20.21 -16.12 14.49
C ASN A 188 -20.71 -16.88 13.25
N ALA A 189 -19.90 -17.01 12.22
CA ALA A 189 -20.29 -17.65 10.98
C ALA A 189 -19.08 -18.23 10.24
N SER A 190 -19.38 -19.20 9.36
CA SER A 190 -18.41 -19.75 8.42
C SER A 190 -18.95 -19.72 6.99
N TYR A 191 -18.05 -19.56 6.03
CA TYR A 191 -18.34 -19.41 4.62
C TYR A 191 -17.42 -20.33 3.83
N ASP A 192 -17.97 -21.04 2.87
CA ASP A 192 -17.19 -21.92 1.98
C ASP A 192 -16.91 -21.21 0.66
N CYS A 193 -15.75 -21.50 0.05
CA CYS A 193 -15.40 -21.02 -1.26
C CYS A 193 -14.53 -22.03 -2.03
N ASP A 194 -14.52 -21.89 -3.35
CA ASP A 194 -13.67 -22.72 -4.20
C ASP A 194 -12.23 -22.16 -4.23
N LYS A 195 -12.07 -20.84 -4.15
CA LYS A 195 -10.75 -20.17 -4.11
C LYS A 195 -10.71 -19.12 -3.01
N CYS A 196 -9.54 -18.97 -2.39
CA CYS A 196 -9.30 -17.98 -1.35
C CYS A 196 -8.08 -17.12 -1.71
N ILE A 197 -8.25 -15.80 -1.69
CA ILE A 197 -7.17 -14.83 -1.84
C ILE A 197 -6.94 -14.14 -0.49
N ILE A 198 -5.70 -14.16 0.02
CA ILE A 198 -5.36 -13.52 1.28
C ILE A 198 -4.48 -12.29 1.01
N SER A 199 -4.97 -11.11 1.42
CA SER A 199 -4.35 -9.81 1.16
C SER A 199 -4.42 -8.89 2.39
N VAL A 200 -3.94 -9.37 3.54
CA VAL A 200 -4.16 -8.74 4.85
C VAL A 200 -3.15 -7.65 5.25
N GLY A 201 -2.12 -7.43 4.46
CA GLY A 201 -1.11 -6.40 4.75
C GLY A 201 -0.31 -6.63 6.04
N ARG A 202 0.40 -5.58 6.49
CA ARG A 202 1.30 -5.66 7.67
C ARG A 202 0.56 -5.95 8.98
N SER A 203 -0.60 -5.38 9.18
CA SER A 203 -1.40 -5.58 10.40
C SER A 203 -1.84 -7.04 10.59
N GLY A 204 -2.02 -7.77 9.50
CA GLY A 204 -2.39 -9.19 9.50
C GLY A 204 -1.21 -10.16 9.47
N SER A 205 0.04 -9.70 9.54
CA SER A 205 1.22 -10.55 9.35
C SER A 205 1.31 -11.72 10.33
N LYS A 206 1.04 -11.50 11.61
CA LYS A 206 1.03 -12.56 12.64
C LYS A 206 -0.09 -13.57 12.41
N TRP A 207 -1.26 -13.09 12.02
CA TRP A 207 -2.38 -13.95 11.65
C TRP A 207 -2.03 -14.78 10.41
N MET A 208 -1.43 -14.16 9.39
CA MET A 208 -1.01 -14.86 8.17
C MET A 208 0.06 -15.92 8.47
N GLU A 209 1.01 -15.64 9.36
CA GLU A 209 1.99 -16.65 9.82
C GLU A 209 1.30 -17.88 10.42
N GLN A 210 0.26 -17.68 11.23
CA GLN A 210 -0.51 -18.77 11.79
C GLN A 210 -1.27 -19.55 10.70
N ILE A 211 -1.94 -18.86 9.77
CA ILE A 211 -2.62 -19.52 8.64
C ILE A 211 -1.64 -20.34 7.79
N CYS A 212 -0.44 -19.83 7.55
CA CYS A 212 0.58 -20.59 6.81
C CYS A 212 0.97 -21.88 7.56
N LYS A 213 1.10 -21.84 8.89
CA LYS A 213 1.38 -23.03 9.70
C LYS A 213 0.21 -24.03 9.66
N ASP A 214 -1.02 -23.54 9.79
CA ASP A 214 -2.24 -24.37 9.81
C ASP A 214 -2.49 -25.06 8.47
N LEU A 215 -2.07 -24.42 7.37
CA LEU A 215 -2.21 -24.95 5.99
C LEU A 215 -0.92 -25.61 5.44
N ASP A 216 0.09 -25.81 6.30
CA ASP A 216 1.41 -26.39 5.92
C ASP A 216 2.08 -25.63 4.76
N ILE A 217 1.97 -24.30 4.74
CA ILE A 217 2.61 -23.42 3.76
C ILE A 217 3.96 -22.96 4.29
N ASN A 218 5.02 -23.30 3.58
CA ASN A 218 6.37 -22.87 3.92
C ASN A 218 6.55 -21.36 3.79
N THR A 219 7.13 -20.74 4.81
CA THR A 219 7.45 -19.30 4.82
C THR A 219 8.95 -19.06 4.88
N LYS A 220 9.38 -17.92 4.35
CA LYS A 220 10.78 -17.45 4.44
C LYS A 220 10.80 -16.04 5.02
N SER A 221 11.82 -15.75 5.84
CA SER A 221 12.06 -14.39 6.31
C SER A 221 12.41 -13.47 5.16
N ASN A 222 11.78 -12.30 5.13
CA ASN A 222 12.10 -11.25 4.18
C ASN A 222 13.27 -10.40 4.66
N ARG A 223 13.92 -9.73 3.71
CA ARG A 223 14.87 -8.66 4.03
C ARG A 223 14.11 -7.47 4.62
N VAL A 224 14.79 -6.73 5.50
CA VAL A 224 14.32 -5.48 6.05
C VAL A 224 15.34 -4.38 5.76
N ASP A 225 14.85 -3.18 5.46
CA ASP A 225 15.69 -1.99 5.39
C ASP A 225 15.68 -1.32 6.76
N ILE A 226 16.87 -0.95 7.26
CA ILE A 226 17.03 -0.19 8.49
C ILE A 226 17.63 1.16 8.10
N GLY A 227 17.08 2.24 8.63
CA GLY A 227 17.55 3.58 8.31
C GLY A 227 17.12 4.61 9.33
N VAL A 228 17.42 5.86 9.02
CA VAL A 228 17.05 7.03 9.80
C VAL A 228 16.16 7.94 8.98
N ARG A 229 15.21 8.60 9.63
CA ARG A 229 14.45 9.69 9.03
C ARG A 229 15.20 10.99 9.31
N VAL A 230 15.34 11.81 8.25
CA VAL A 230 16.04 13.08 8.32
C VAL A 230 15.10 14.18 7.88
N GLU A 231 14.95 15.23 8.68
CA GLU A 231 14.31 16.48 8.31
C GLU A 231 15.38 17.49 7.87
N LEU A 232 15.12 18.18 6.79
CA LEU A 232 15.99 19.19 6.20
C LEU A 232 15.11 20.37 5.73
N PRO A 233 15.62 21.61 5.74
CA PRO A 233 14.94 22.71 5.06
C PRO A 233 14.66 22.38 3.61
N ALA A 234 13.45 22.68 3.13
CA ALA A 234 13.00 22.30 1.78
C ALA A 234 13.96 22.81 0.70
N VAL A 235 14.56 23.99 0.87
CA VAL A 235 15.51 24.61 -0.08
C VAL A 235 16.72 23.73 -0.41
N ILE A 236 17.11 22.81 0.48
CA ILE A 236 18.26 21.91 0.27
C ILE A 236 17.94 20.87 -0.79
N PHE A 237 16.69 20.38 -0.84
CA PHE A 237 16.27 19.29 -1.73
C PHE A 237 15.27 19.71 -2.82
N SER A 238 14.74 20.94 -2.80
CA SER A 238 13.74 21.42 -3.75
C SER A 238 14.15 21.21 -5.20
N HIS A 239 15.42 21.46 -5.54
CA HIS A 239 15.93 21.23 -6.91
C HIS A 239 15.73 19.79 -7.40
N LEU A 240 15.66 18.82 -6.50
CA LEU A 240 15.46 17.40 -6.78
C LEU A 240 13.98 17.02 -6.67
N THR A 241 13.30 17.46 -5.60
CA THR A 241 11.91 17.08 -5.33
C THR A 241 10.91 17.76 -6.26
N ASP A 242 11.19 18.97 -6.74
CA ASP A 242 10.32 19.66 -7.69
C ASP A 242 10.32 18.97 -9.07
N GLU A 243 11.45 18.36 -9.46
CA GLU A 243 11.55 17.63 -10.73
C GLU A 243 11.10 16.19 -10.61
N LEU A 244 11.56 15.46 -9.57
CA LEU A 244 11.40 14.01 -9.46
C LEU A 244 10.41 13.58 -8.37
N TYR A 245 9.95 14.49 -7.52
CA TYR A 245 9.16 14.29 -6.31
C TYR A 245 9.85 13.36 -5.30
N GLU A 246 10.10 12.12 -5.70
CA GLU A 246 10.82 11.12 -4.92
C GLU A 246 11.93 10.50 -5.78
N SER A 247 13.15 10.54 -5.31
CA SER A 247 14.29 9.95 -6.00
C SER A 247 14.99 8.91 -5.12
N LYS A 248 15.30 7.77 -5.69
CA LYS A 248 16.11 6.73 -5.02
C LYS A 248 17.54 6.85 -5.51
N ILE A 249 18.38 7.47 -4.70
CA ILE A 249 19.80 7.61 -4.96
C ILE A 249 20.55 6.61 -4.09
N VAL A 250 21.35 5.78 -4.71
CA VAL A 250 22.12 4.72 -4.08
C VAL A 250 23.58 5.16 -3.98
N TYR A 251 24.14 5.02 -2.80
CA TYR A 251 25.56 5.15 -2.51
C TYR A 251 26.11 3.82 -2.00
N ARG A 252 27.27 3.42 -2.50
CA ARG A 252 27.99 2.25 -1.99
C ARG A 252 29.14 2.72 -1.13
N THR A 253 29.16 2.30 0.15
CA THR A 253 30.20 2.72 1.09
C THR A 253 31.55 2.11 0.70
N GLU A 254 32.63 2.90 0.82
CA GLU A 254 33.98 2.44 0.42
C GLU A 254 34.55 1.38 1.38
N LYS A 255 34.21 1.46 2.67
CA LYS A 255 34.77 0.61 3.70
C LYS A 255 34.12 -0.78 3.81
N PHE A 256 32.81 -0.82 3.75
CA PHE A 256 32.02 -2.05 3.98
C PHE A 256 31.31 -2.55 2.72
N GLU A 257 31.38 -1.76 1.65
CA GLU A 257 30.64 -2.01 0.40
C GLU A 257 29.12 -2.14 0.58
N ASP A 258 28.60 -1.62 1.70
CA ASP A 258 27.17 -1.57 1.96
C ASP A 258 26.48 -0.63 0.99
N SER A 259 25.24 -0.96 0.67
CA SER A 259 24.40 -0.12 -0.15
C SER A 259 23.49 0.73 0.73
N VAL A 260 23.69 2.04 0.71
CA VAL A 260 22.81 3.03 1.36
C VAL A 260 21.96 3.70 0.30
N ARG A 261 20.67 3.86 0.58
CA ARG A 261 19.72 4.40 -0.38
C ARG A 261 18.82 5.45 0.24
N THR A 262 18.60 6.56 -0.46
CA THR A 262 17.48 7.45 -0.10
C THR A 262 16.16 6.66 -0.21
N PHE A 263 15.24 6.92 0.72
CA PHE A 263 13.98 6.22 0.80
C PHE A 263 12.82 7.17 0.50
N CYS A 264 11.71 7.06 1.21
CA CYS A 264 10.53 7.87 1.00
C CYS A 264 10.85 9.36 1.26
N MET A 265 10.59 10.23 0.28
CA MET A 265 10.69 11.68 0.40
C MET A 265 9.29 12.24 0.58
N ASN A 266 9.16 13.21 1.47
CA ASN A 266 7.91 13.90 1.75
C ASN A 266 8.19 15.40 1.70
N PRO A 267 8.21 16.02 0.51
CA PRO A 267 8.40 17.47 0.37
C PRO A 267 7.38 18.22 1.22
N HIS A 268 7.83 19.24 1.93
CA HIS A 268 7.01 20.06 2.83
C HIS A 268 6.25 19.25 3.91
N GLY A 269 6.76 18.08 4.26
CA GLY A 269 6.13 17.15 5.20
C GLY A 269 6.70 17.24 6.62
N ILE A 270 6.20 16.35 7.46
CA ILE A 270 6.61 16.21 8.86
C ILE A 270 7.00 14.76 9.15
N VAL A 271 7.82 14.56 10.18
CA VAL A 271 8.08 13.23 10.73
C VAL A 271 6.98 12.83 11.70
N VAL A 272 6.44 11.63 11.52
CA VAL A 272 5.40 11.06 12.38
C VAL A 272 5.84 9.73 12.97
N ASN A 273 5.40 9.46 14.19
CA ASN A 273 5.64 8.18 14.85
C ASN A 273 4.62 7.13 14.40
N GLU A 274 5.09 5.93 14.12
CA GLU A 274 4.26 4.74 13.96
C GLU A 274 4.58 3.75 15.07
N ASN A 275 3.57 3.27 15.77
CA ASN A 275 3.71 2.22 16.77
C ASN A 275 2.97 0.96 16.29
N THR A 276 3.71 -0.09 16.05
CA THR A 276 3.15 -1.38 15.68
C THR A 276 3.57 -2.44 16.70
N ASN A 277 2.63 -2.87 17.54
CA ASN A 277 2.85 -3.89 18.57
C ASN A 277 4.00 -3.54 19.55
N GLY A 278 4.14 -2.27 19.92
CA GLY A 278 5.18 -1.80 20.83
C GLY A 278 6.51 -1.45 20.17
N ILE A 279 6.67 -1.70 18.88
CA ILE A 279 7.84 -1.24 18.11
C ILE A 279 7.51 0.13 17.54
N VAL A 280 8.25 1.13 17.99
CA VAL A 280 8.12 2.51 17.51
C VAL A 280 9.07 2.71 16.33
N THR A 281 8.51 3.13 15.22
CA THR A 281 9.22 3.54 14.01
C THR A 281 8.80 4.95 13.63
N VAL A 282 9.49 5.55 12.66
CA VAL A 282 9.16 6.89 12.16
C VAL A 282 8.84 6.83 10.67
N ASN A 283 7.89 7.64 10.24
CA ASN A 283 7.51 7.80 8.86
C ASN A 283 7.44 9.29 8.49
N GLY A 284 7.29 9.64 7.21
CA GLY A 284 7.02 10.98 6.76
C GLY A 284 5.56 11.09 6.32
N HIS A 285 4.98 12.26 6.53
CA HIS A 285 3.65 12.59 6.07
C HIS A 285 3.67 13.97 5.41
N SER A 286 3.02 14.13 4.27
CA SER A 286 2.90 15.39 3.55
C SER A 286 1.42 15.72 3.30
N TYR A 287 1.11 17.02 3.30
CA TYR A 287 -0.22 17.52 3.02
C TYR A 287 -0.22 18.31 1.70
N GLU A 288 -1.31 18.27 0.95
CA GLU A 288 -1.48 19.13 -0.22
C GLU A 288 -1.87 20.57 0.17
N GLY A 289 -2.63 20.74 1.23
CA GLY A 289 -3.01 22.07 1.73
C GLY A 289 -1.80 22.88 2.17
N ALA A 290 -1.54 24.01 1.51
CA ALA A 290 -0.40 24.89 1.80
C ALA A 290 -0.35 25.40 3.25
N ASP A 291 -1.48 25.46 3.92
CA ASP A 291 -1.62 25.85 5.34
C ASP A 291 -1.06 24.80 6.32
N LYS A 292 -0.81 23.57 5.83
CA LYS A 292 -0.29 22.44 6.62
C LYS A 292 1.10 22.01 6.20
N GLN A 293 1.67 22.67 5.20
CA GLN A 293 3.01 22.38 4.71
C GLN A 293 4.07 23.04 5.58
N THR A 294 5.22 22.37 5.72
CA THR A 294 6.41 22.91 6.41
C THR A 294 7.36 23.56 5.40
N GLU A 295 8.25 24.45 5.88
CA GLU A 295 9.29 25.11 5.07
C GLU A 295 10.56 24.26 4.92
#